data_b20b85c7cd0ea891cf67bfe6efd87c93
#
_entry.id   b20b85c7cd0ea891cf67bfe6efd87c93
#
_cell.length_a   1.000
_cell.length_b   1.000
_cell.length_c   1.000
_cell.angle_alpha   90.00
_cell.angle_beta   90.00
_cell.angle_gamma   90.00
#
_symmetry.space_group_name_H-M   'P 1'
#
loop_
_entity.id
_entity.type
_entity.pdbx_description
1 polymer ?
#
loop_
_entity_poly.entity_id
_entity_poly.type
_entity_poly.pdbx_seq_one_letter_code
_entity_poly.pdbx_strand_id
1 'polypeptide(L)'
;MVNVDILTPDTLFNLYNGTLEFHEFCKSVLGMRPGLRKDIRFYLLFGEQHKYYDGSPDGLPADSCTRLKYLQDDQPLDGGVDFGNMLSFVIGQQRGNTYRVLKNIYEIPPGWFRELADRFLRFFAPHSCKELNLYYDRAGNNFARQGEDYARKIKDAIEKDADGVRTGWTVCLMSRRQSNIPQAEEYGFMQELMKEGGKKLPRLLVDAVNCKELVSSIEKAPAGIRYSGTEKIVFKVKKSEKL
;
A
#
# COMPACT_ATOMS: atom_id res chain seq x y z
N MET A 1 13.22 15.95 21.65
CA MET A 1 13.73 17.10 20.88
C MET A 1 15.17 17.30 21.31
N VAL A 2 16.14 17.04 20.45
CA VAL A 2 17.53 17.39 20.73
C VAL A 2 17.60 18.90 20.54
N ASN A 3 18.10 19.61 21.55
CA ASN A 3 18.25 21.07 21.51
C ASN A 3 19.41 21.39 20.53
N VAL A 4 19.09 21.69 19.28
CA VAL A 4 20.07 21.91 18.20
C VAL A 4 20.94 23.10 18.46
N ASP A 5 20.52 24.00 19.36
CA ASP A 5 21.28 25.21 19.75
C ASP A 5 22.55 24.91 20.57
N ILE A 6 22.74 23.64 21.01
CA ILE A 6 23.93 23.22 21.77
C ILE A 6 24.96 22.50 20.88
N LEU A 7 24.63 22.16 19.66
CA LEU A 7 25.52 21.43 18.75
C LEU A 7 26.21 22.39 17.80
N THR A 8 27.51 22.61 18.06
CA THR A 8 28.33 23.36 17.10
C THR A 8 28.57 22.55 15.82
N PRO A 9 28.82 23.17 14.66
CA PRO A 9 29.17 22.48 13.43
C PRO A 9 30.30 21.45 13.60
N ASP A 10 31.29 21.76 14.41
CA ASP A 10 32.43 20.87 14.71
C ASP A 10 31.99 19.64 15.50
N THR A 11 31.07 19.83 16.45
CA THR A 11 30.50 18.70 17.21
C THR A 11 29.69 17.78 16.29
N LEU A 12 28.89 18.33 15.39
CA LEU A 12 28.14 17.57 14.39
C LEU A 12 29.07 16.83 13.42
N PHE A 13 30.14 17.51 12.95
CA PHE A 13 31.13 16.91 12.07
C PHE A 13 31.89 15.76 12.74
N ASN A 14 32.29 15.94 13.99
CA ASN A 14 33.00 14.90 14.77
C ASN A 14 32.08 13.71 15.08
N LEU A 15 30.80 13.92 15.38
CA LEU A 15 29.83 12.85 15.57
C LEU A 15 29.57 12.06 14.28
N TYR A 16 29.57 12.75 13.13
CA TYR A 16 29.41 12.10 11.83
C TYR A 16 30.65 11.30 11.43
N ASN A 17 31.84 11.83 11.62
CA ASN A 17 33.08 11.17 11.23
C ASN A 17 33.63 10.18 12.28
N GLY A 18 33.14 10.22 13.49
CA GLY A 18 33.79 9.55 14.61
C GLY A 18 33.48 8.07 14.77
N THR A 19 32.23 7.60 14.55
CA THR A 19 31.88 6.18 14.77
C THR A 19 30.46 5.80 14.35
N LEU A 20 29.60 6.76 14.02
CA LEU A 20 28.22 6.46 13.67
C LEU A 20 28.06 6.32 12.16
N GLU A 21 27.50 5.24 11.69
CA GLU A 21 27.02 5.18 10.32
C GLU A 21 26.01 6.31 10.07
N PHE A 22 25.96 6.84 8.86
CA PHE A 22 25.07 7.96 8.49
C PHE A 22 23.62 7.77 8.93
N HIS A 23 23.13 6.53 8.87
CA HIS A 23 21.80 6.16 9.34
C HIS A 23 21.61 6.39 10.85
N GLU A 24 22.57 5.98 11.66
CA GLU A 24 22.51 6.15 13.12
C GLU A 24 22.72 7.63 13.50
N PHE A 25 23.57 8.35 12.79
CA PHE A 25 23.73 9.78 12.94
C PHE A 25 22.40 10.53 12.70
N CYS A 26 21.72 10.24 11.58
CA CYS A 26 20.43 10.86 11.27
C CYS A 26 19.38 10.57 12.35
N LYS A 27 19.34 9.35 12.87
CA LYS A 27 18.38 8.93 13.88
C LYS A 27 18.68 9.54 15.25
N SER A 28 19.94 9.45 15.69
CA SER A 28 20.33 9.75 17.07
C SER A 28 20.62 11.24 17.28
N VAL A 29 21.19 11.90 16.28
CA VAL A 29 21.64 13.29 16.38
C VAL A 29 20.63 14.25 15.76
N LEU A 30 20.12 13.95 14.56
CA LEU A 30 19.20 14.85 13.85
C LEU A 30 17.73 14.59 14.19
N GLY A 31 17.43 13.56 14.99
CA GLY A 31 16.04 13.17 15.27
C GLY A 31 15.23 12.77 14.03
N MET A 32 15.92 12.57 12.91
CA MET A 32 15.31 12.14 11.65
C MET A 32 15.00 10.66 11.71
N ARG A 33 13.92 10.26 11.07
CA ARG A 33 13.65 8.85 10.77
C ARG A 33 14.18 8.56 9.36
N PRO A 34 15.46 8.16 9.21
CA PRO A 34 15.99 7.84 7.89
C PRO A 34 15.16 6.68 7.30
N GLY A 35 15.02 6.71 5.99
CA GLY A 35 14.44 5.58 5.27
C GLY A 35 15.25 4.32 5.53
N LEU A 36 14.61 3.15 5.47
CA LEU A 36 15.32 1.88 5.56
C LEU A 36 16.40 1.80 4.46
N ARG A 37 17.58 1.31 4.82
CA ARG A 37 18.61 1.01 3.82
C ARG A 37 18.02 0.04 2.78
N LYS A 38 18.40 0.20 1.52
CA LYS A 38 17.85 -0.60 0.43
C LYS A 38 18.02 -2.11 0.66
N ASP A 39 19.15 -2.52 1.22
CA ASP A 39 19.51 -3.93 1.47
C ASP A 39 18.63 -4.63 2.52
N ILE A 40 17.93 -3.88 3.36
CA ILE A 40 17.02 -4.42 4.39
C ILE A 40 15.54 -4.21 4.08
N ARG A 41 15.21 -3.76 2.86
CA ARG A 41 13.82 -3.58 2.44
C ARG A 41 13.23 -4.89 1.91
N PHE A 42 11.98 -5.15 2.23
CA PHE A 42 11.26 -6.29 1.65
C PHE A 42 11.02 -6.07 0.14
N TYR A 43 10.66 -4.85 -0.27
CA TYR A 43 10.47 -4.47 -1.67
C TYR A 43 11.74 -3.83 -2.22
N LEU A 44 12.79 -4.66 -2.38
CA LEU A 44 14.14 -4.22 -2.70
C LEU A 44 14.25 -3.44 -4.01
N LEU A 45 13.50 -3.84 -5.03
CA LEU A 45 13.56 -3.27 -6.37
C LEU A 45 12.62 -2.05 -6.56
N PHE A 46 11.77 -1.75 -5.58
CA PHE A 46 10.89 -0.60 -5.67
C PHE A 46 11.69 0.72 -5.63
N GLY A 47 11.47 1.59 -6.60
CA GLY A 47 12.18 2.86 -6.74
C GLY A 47 11.42 3.87 -7.59
N GLU A 48 12.08 4.96 -7.97
CA GLU A 48 11.47 6.05 -8.76
C GLU A 48 10.90 5.58 -10.10
N GLN A 49 11.49 4.58 -10.73
CA GLN A 49 10.98 3.98 -11.97
C GLN A 49 9.59 3.35 -11.84
N HIS A 50 9.13 3.07 -10.61
CA HIS A 50 7.80 2.54 -10.32
C HIS A 50 6.81 3.61 -9.88
N LYS A 51 7.21 4.87 -9.89
CA LYS A 51 6.35 5.97 -9.47
C LYS A 51 5.92 6.81 -10.67
N TYR A 52 4.75 7.38 -10.56
CA TYR A 52 4.32 8.50 -11.38
C TYR A 52 3.61 9.51 -10.50
N TYR A 53 3.42 10.72 -11.01
CA TYR A 53 2.90 11.83 -10.24
C TYR A 53 1.67 12.38 -10.96
N ASP A 54 0.50 12.12 -10.42
CA ASP A 54 -0.79 12.53 -10.98
C ASP A 54 -1.53 13.38 -9.94
N GLY A 55 -0.99 14.53 -9.65
CA GLY A 55 -1.56 15.51 -8.74
C GLY A 55 -2.12 16.72 -9.47
N SER A 56 -2.79 17.58 -8.72
CA SER A 56 -3.14 18.93 -9.18
C SER A 56 -1.87 19.74 -9.45
N PRO A 57 -1.96 20.89 -10.17
CA PRO A 57 -0.82 21.79 -10.37
C PRO A 57 -0.11 22.19 -9.08
N ASP A 58 -0.83 22.20 -7.95
CA ASP A 58 -0.30 22.50 -6.61
C ASP A 58 0.34 21.28 -5.92
N GLY A 59 0.45 20.14 -6.61
CA GLY A 59 0.99 18.89 -6.06
C GLY A 59 0.10 18.21 -5.02
N LEU A 60 -1.17 18.62 -4.92
CA LEU A 60 -2.15 18.03 -4.00
C LEU A 60 -2.79 16.76 -4.61
N PRO A 61 -3.16 15.78 -3.77
CA PRO A 61 -3.90 14.63 -4.22
C PRO A 61 -5.23 15.02 -4.88
N ALA A 62 -5.66 14.21 -5.86
CA ALA A 62 -6.98 14.36 -6.47
C ALA A 62 -8.09 14.19 -5.42
N ASP A 63 -9.11 15.02 -5.51
CA ASP A 63 -10.33 14.97 -4.69
C ASP A 63 -11.44 14.12 -5.32
N SER A 64 -11.32 13.84 -6.62
CA SER A 64 -12.25 13.03 -7.41
C SER A 64 -11.50 12.24 -8.48
N CYS A 65 -12.04 11.09 -8.85
CA CYS A 65 -11.48 10.22 -9.88
C CYS A 65 -11.40 10.87 -11.27
N THR A 66 -12.21 11.89 -11.55
CA THR A 66 -12.17 12.65 -12.81
C THR A 66 -10.86 13.40 -13.04
N ARG A 67 -10.07 13.61 -11.98
CA ARG A 67 -8.75 14.25 -12.05
C ARG A 67 -7.61 13.25 -12.24
N LEU A 68 -7.90 11.95 -12.25
CA LEU A 68 -6.89 10.92 -12.47
C LEU A 68 -6.64 10.75 -13.98
N LYS A 69 -5.48 11.19 -14.44
CA LYS A 69 -5.08 11.19 -15.84
C LYS A 69 -5.11 9.81 -16.52
N TYR A 70 -4.85 8.76 -15.75
CA TYR A 70 -4.70 7.41 -16.31
C TYR A 70 -5.87 6.49 -15.98
N LEU A 71 -6.91 7.00 -15.36
CA LEU A 71 -8.16 6.27 -15.13
C LEU A 71 -8.84 5.95 -16.48
N GLN A 72 -9.26 4.71 -16.65
CA GLN A 72 -10.13 4.27 -17.73
C GLN A 72 -11.55 4.20 -17.18
N ASP A 73 -12.36 5.19 -17.54
CA ASP A 73 -13.68 5.40 -16.96
C ASP A 73 -14.70 4.31 -17.32
N ASP A 74 -14.49 3.64 -18.44
CA ASP A 74 -15.33 2.58 -18.99
C ASP A 74 -14.90 1.16 -18.60
N GLN A 75 -13.85 1.02 -17.77
CA GLN A 75 -13.32 -0.28 -17.35
C GLN A 75 -13.52 -0.52 -15.86
N PRO A 76 -13.69 -1.79 -15.43
CA PRO A 76 -13.74 -2.15 -14.03
C PRO A 76 -12.52 -1.66 -13.24
N LEU A 77 -12.72 -1.39 -11.96
CA LEU A 77 -11.64 -1.15 -11.02
C LEU A 77 -11.18 -2.45 -10.37
N ASP A 78 -9.88 -2.56 -10.13
CA ASP A 78 -9.30 -3.57 -9.25
C ASP A 78 -9.03 -2.96 -7.89
N GLY A 79 -9.47 -3.62 -6.82
CA GLY A 79 -9.28 -3.17 -5.46
C GLY A 79 -8.63 -4.24 -4.58
N GLY A 80 -7.52 -3.91 -3.93
CA GLY A 80 -6.87 -4.77 -2.94
C GLY A 80 -7.12 -4.26 -1.52
N VAL A 81 -7.64 -5.10 -0.63
CA VAL A 81 -7.90 -4.74 0.78
C VAL A 81 -7.03 -5.55 1.73
N ASP A 82 -6.35 -4.84 2.63
CA ASP A 82 -5.70 -5.41 3.81
C ASP A 82 -6.55 -5.14 5.06
N PHE A 83 -6.92 -6.23 5.76
CA PHE A 83 -7.73 -6.23 6.98
C PHE A 83 -6.85 -6.21 8.24
N GLY A 84 -5.87 -5.32 8.30
CA GLY A 84 -5.04 -5.12 9.48
C GLY A 84 -5.68 -4.21 10.54
N ASN A 85 -4.86 -3.71 11.46
CA ASN A 85 -5.29 -2.70 12.46
C ASN A 85 -5.69 -1.36 11.81
N MET A 86 -5.24 -1.15 10.60
CA MET A 86 -5.67 -0.11 9.68
C MET A 86 -6.22 -0.80 8.44
N LEU A 87 -7.43 -0.46 8.04
CA LEU A 87 -7.96 -0.90 6.76
C LEU A 87 -7.28 -0.11 5.66
N SER A 88 -6.62 -0.82 4.75
CA SER A 88 -5.99 -0.20 3.58
C SER A 88 -6.63 -0.74 2.31
N PHE A 89 -7.10 0.15 1.46
CA PHE A 89 -7.75 -0.15 0.20
C PHE A 89 -7.00 0.50 -0.95
N VAL A 90 -6.36 -0.32 -1.75
CA VAL A 90 -5.54 0.09 -2.90
C VAL A 90 -6.34 -0.14 -4.17
N ILE A 91 -6.53 0.89 -4.97
CA ILE A 91 -7.33 0.84 -6.20
C ILE A 91 -6.42 1.04 -7.40
N GLY A 92 -6.58 0.21 -8.43
CA GLY A 92 -5.80 0.27 -9.65
C GLY A 92 -6.54 -0.25 -10.87
N GLN A 93 -5.88 -0.14 -12.01
CA GLN A 93 -6.33 -0.68 -13.29
C GLN A 93 -5.16 -1.12 -14.14
N GLN A 94 -5.37 -2.13 -14.99
CA GLN A 94 -4.42 -2.52 -16.01
C GLN A 94 -4.79 -1.92 -17.36
N ARG A 95 -3.81 -1.30 -18.04
CA ARG A 95 -3.94 -0.87 -19.43
C ARG A 95 -2.77 -1.37 -20.24
N GLY A 96 -3.05 -2.26 -21.19
CA GLY A 96 -2.01 -2.93 -21.95
C GLY A 96 -1.05 -3.68 -21.02
N ASN A 97 0.23 -3.45 -21.15
CA ASN A 97 1.27 -4.07 -20.30
C ASN A 97 1.65 -3.22 -19.07
N THR A 98 0.75 -2.37 -18.61
CA THR A 98 1.00 -1.53 -17.42
C THR A 98 -0.16 -1.63 -16.44
N TYR A 99 0.15 -1.99 -15.20
CA TYR A 99 -0.77 -1.89 -14.08
C TYR A 99 -0.48 -0.61 -13.30
N ARG A 100 -1.48 0.25 -13.14
CA ARG A 100 -1.37 1.51 -12.40
C ARG A 100 -2.19 1.44 -11.12
N VAL A 101 -1.51 1.69 -10.02
CA VAL A 101 -2.16 1.98 -8.74
C VAL A 101 -2.52 3.46 -8.75
N LEU A 102 -3.83 3.74 -8.72
CA LEU A 102 -4.41 5.06 -8.93
C LEU A 102 -4.71 5.79 -7.62
N LYS A 103 -5.17 5.05 -6.61
CA LYS A 103 -5.60 5.61 -5.34
C LYS A 103 -5.37 4.63 -4.20
N ASN A 104 -4.96 5.16 -3.06
CA ASN A 104 -4.99 4.46 -1.79
C ASN A 104 -5.97 5.18 -0.85
N ILE A 105 -6.89 4.43 -0.28
CA ILE A 105 -7.82 4.87 0.76
C ILE A 105 -7.51 4.03 1.99
N TYR A 106 -7.44 4.65 3.15
CA TYR A 106 -7.24 3.93 4.40
C TYR A 106 -8.13 4.47 5.50
N GLU A 107 -8.46 3.61 6.46
CA GLU A 107 -9.27 3.95 7.61
C GLU A 107 -8.64 3.39 8.88
N ILE A 108 -8.64 4.20 9.93
CA ILE A 108 -8.10 3.87 11.25
C ILE A 108 -9.28 3.70 12.23
N PRO A 109 -9.24 2.72 13.15
CA PRO A 109 -10.27 2.60 14.18
C PRO A 109 -10.50 3.94 14.92
N PRO A 110 -11.75 4.27 15.28
CA PRO A 110 -12.97 3.45 15.23
C PRO A 110 -13.68 3.38 13.88
N GLY A 111 -13.22 4.10 12.85
CA GLY A 111 -13.76 4.01 11.49
C GLY A 111 -13.43 2.66 10.86
N TRP A 112 -14.42 2.05 10.20
CA TRP A 112 -14.29 0.72 9.62
C TRP A 112 -14.79 0.65 8.17
N PHE A 113 -15.48 -0.41 7.87
CA PHE A 113 -15.90 -0.75 6.51
C PHE A 113 -16.81 0.30 5.87
N ARG A 114 -17.70 0.93 6.65
CA ARG A 114 -18.62 1.94 6.14
C ARG A 114 -17.88 3.21 5.72
N GLU A 115 -17.01 3.71 6.59
CA GLU A 115 -16.24 4.93 6.34
C GLU A 115 -15.28 4.74 5.14
N LEU A 116 -14.66 3.55 5.04
CA LEU A 116 -13.82 3.19 3.90
C LEU A 116 -14.64 3.16 2.61
N ALA A 117 -15.81 2.51 2.63
CA ALA A 117 -16.72 2.43 1.50
C ALA A 117 -17.26 3.81 1.09
N ASP A 118 -17.63 4.66 2.04
CA ASP A 118 -18.14 6.00 1.77
C ASP A 118 -17.06 6.89 1.11
N ARG A 119 -15.79 6.77 1.53
CA ARG A 119 -14.67 7.45 0.88
C ARG A 119 -14.47 6.95 -0.55
N PHE A 120 -14.55 5.64 -0.77
CA PHE A 120 -14.47 5.05 -2.10
C PHE A 120 -15.62 5.53 -2.98
N LEU A 121 -16.86 5.42 -2.52
CA LEU A 121 -18.05 5.83 -3.25
C LEU A 121 -18.03 7.31 -3.62
N ARG A 122 -17.60 8.18 -2.69
CA ARG A 122 -17.47 9.61 -2.94
C ARG A 122 -16.42 9.92 -4.00
N PHE A 123 -15.25 9.30 -3.87
CA PHE A 123 -14.13 9.55 -4.79
C PHE A 123 -14.42 9.06 -6.20
N PHE A 124 -15.01 7.84 -6.33
CA PHE A 124 -15.33 7.21 -7.60
C PHE A 124 -16.80 7.40 -8.02
N ALA A 125 -17.52 8.36 -7.41
CA ALA A 125 -18.89 8.68 -7.81
C ALA A 125 -19.04 8.97 -9.32
N PRO A 126 -18.14 9.72 -9.98
CA PRO A 126 -18.22 9.98 -11.41
C PRO A 126 -17.82 8.82 -12.31
N HIS A 127 -17.16 7.77 -11.81
CA HIS A 127 -16.69 6.66 -12.62
C HIS A 127 -17.86 5.93 -13.29
N SER A 128 -17.79 5.75 -14.62
CA SER A 128 -18.91 5.22 -15.40
C SER A 128 -19.13 3.73 -15.22
N CYS A 129 -18.04 2.95 -15.22
CA CYS A 129 -18.10 1.51 -14.97
C CYS A 129 -18.21 1.24 -13.47
N LYS A 130 -19.40 0.83 -13.00
CA LYS A 130 -19.65 0.56 -11.59
C LYS A 130 -19.32 -0.88 -11.19
N GLU A 131 -18.21 -1.39 -11.66
CA GLU A 131 -17.71 -2.74 -11.35
C GLU A 131 -16.38 -2.66 -10.60
N LEU A 132 -16.28 -3.46 -9.52
CA LEU A 132 -15.09 -3.56 -8.68
C LEU A 132 -14.70 -5.03 -8.49
N ASN A 133 -13.51 -5.40 -8.95
CA ASN A 133 -12.88 -6.68 -8.64
C ASN A 133 -12.16 -6.56 -7.31
N LEU A 134 -12.67 -7.17 -6.24
CA LEU A 134 -12.12 -7.05 -4.89
C LEU A 134 -11.22 -8.24 -4.56
N TYR A 135 -9.93 -7.93 -4.36
CA TYR A 135 -8.90 -8.86 -3.90
C TYR A 135 -8.60 -8.62 -2.42
N TYR A 136 -8.33 -9.67 -1.67
CA TYR A 136 -8.06 -9.57 -0.23
C TYR A 136 -7.30 -10.79 0.27
N ASP A 137 -6.58 -10.64 1.39
CA ASP A 137 -5.95 -11.76 2.07
C ASP A 137 -7.01 -12.68 2.68
N ARG A 138 -6.88 -13.97 2.44
CA ARG A 138 -7.78 -15.00 2.98
C ARG A 138 -7.72 -15.13 4.50
N ALA A 139 -6.71 -14.59 5.16
CA ALA A 139 -6.75 -14.42 6.61
C ALA A 139 -8.03 -13.68 7.05
N GLY A 140 -8.55 -12.74 6.23
CA GLY A 140 -9.86 -12.13 6.40
C GLY A 140 -11.04 -13.12 6.37
N ASN A 141 -10.89 -14.29 5.71
CA ASN A 141 -11.91 -15.34 5.73
C ASN A 141 -11.86 -16.22 7.00
N ASN A 142 -10.76 -16.21 7.77
CA ASN A 142 -10.65 -16.99 9.01
C ASN A 142 -11.54 -16.43 10.13
N PHE A 143 -11.94 -15.19 10.05
CA PHE A 143 -12.95 -14.59 10.92
C PHE A 143 -14.37 -15.14 10.68
N ALA A 144 -14.58 -15.91 9.59
CA ALA A 144 -15.82 -16.65 9.37
C ALA A 144 -16.15 -17.60 10.53
N ARG A 145 -15.16 -18.08 11.30
CA ARG A 145 -15.40 -18.85 12.53
C ARG A 145 -16.07 -18.06 13.65
N GLN A 146 -15.98 -16.72 13.60
CA GLN A 146 -16.67 -15.82 14.54
C GLN A 146 -17.94 -15.20 13.92
N GLY A 147 -18.40 -15.69 12.76
CA GLY A 147 -19.61 -15.19 12.09
C GLY A 147 -19.41 -13.90 11.28
N GLU A 148 -18.20 -13.40 11.14
CA GLU A 148 -17.92 -12.16 10.44
C GLU A 148 -17.09 -12.38 9.16
N ASP A 149 -17.70 -12.14 8.00
CA ASP A 149 -17.03 -12.15 6.68
C ASP A 149 -16.70 -10.70 6.29
N TYR A 150 -15.47 -10.26 6.57
CA TYR A 150 -15.03 -8.89 6.32
C TYR A 150 -15.08 -8.51 4.84
N ALA A 151 -14.76 -9.43 3.95
CA ALA A 151 -14.87 -9.18 2.51
C ALA A 151 -16.33 -8.94 2.09
N ARG A 152 -17.27 -9.69 2.68
CA ARG A 152 -18.70 -9.45 2.46
C ARG A 152 -19.16 -8.14 3.06
N LYS A 153 -18.69 -7.76 4.25
CA LYS A 153 -19.01 -6.47 4.85
C LYS A 153 -18.59 -5.28 3.97
N ILE A 154 -17.38 -5.32 3.41
CA ILE A 154 -16.93 -4.28 2.45
C ILE A 154 -17.78 -4.31 1.18
N LYS A 155 -18.03 -5.49 0.62
CA LYS A 155 -18.92 -5.63 -0.54
C LYS A 155 -20.28 -4.99 -0.27
N ASP A 156 -20.93 -5.38 0.82
CA ASP A 156 -22.26 -4.86 1.17
C ASP A 156 -22.23 -3.34 1.41
N ALA A 157 -21.15 -2.83 2.03
CA ALA A 157 -20.98 -1.41 2.27
C ALA A 157 -20.71 -0.59 0.99
N ILE A 158 -20.13 -1.18 -0.05
CA ILE A 158 -19.95 -0.53 -1.35
C ILE A 158 -21.22 -0.63 -2.21
N GLU A 159 -21.90 -1.79 -2.21
CA GLU A 159 -23.11 -2.01 -3.02
C GLU A 159 -24.36 -1.32 -2.46
N LYS A 160 -24.36 -0.98 -1.16
CA LYS A 160 -25.47 -0.32 -0.47
C LYS A 160 -24.95 0.85 0.38
N ASP A 161 -25.68 1.95 0.40
CA ASP A 161 -25.40 3.06 1.30
C ASP A 161 -25.84 2.75 2.75
N ALA A 162 -25.74 3.75 3.63
CA ALA A 162 -26.12 3.62 5.04
C ALA A 162 -27.62 3.34 5.24
N ASP A 163 -28.46 3.77 4.31
CA ASP A 163 -29.92 3.58 4.33
C ASP A 163 -30.33 2.26 3.64
N GLY A 164 -29.35 1.47 3.16
CA GLY A 164 -29.58 0.19 2.47
C GLY A 164 -29.98 0.35 1.00
N VAL A 165 -29.92 1.56 0.45
CA VAL A 165 -30.21 1.84 -0.96
C VAL A 165 -29.02 1.41 -1.83
N ARG A 166 -29.30 0.84 -3.00
CA ARG A 166 -28.25 0.42 -3.93
C ARG A 166 -27.48 1.61 -4.49
N THR A 167 -26.14 1.55 -4.42
CA THR A 167 -25.24 2.57 -4.94
C THR A 167 -25.01 2.49 -6.46
N GLY A 168 -25.44 1.39 -7.08
CA GLY A 168 -25.14 1.06 -8.47
C GLY A 168 -23.85 0.26 -8.67
N TRP A 169 -22.97 0.19 -7.69
CA TRP A 169 -21.76 -0.63 -7.76
C TRP A 169 -22.07 -2.13 -7.65
N THR A 170 -21.27 -2.93 -8.38
CA THR A 170 -21.24 -4.40 -8.30
C THR A 170 -19.83 -4.81 -7.88
N VAL A 171 -19.72 -5.58 -6.79
CA VAL A 171 -18.42 -6.02 -6.25
C VAL A 171 -18.25 -7.53 -6.44
N CYS A 172 -17.20 -7.92 -7.18
CA CYS A 172 -16.81 -9.30 -7.40
C CYS A 172 -15.71 -9.70 -6.40
N LEU A 173 -15.98 -10.70 -5.52
CA LEU A 173 -15.02 -11.17 -4.52
C LEU A 173 -14.02 -12.16 -5.17
N MET A 174 -12.90 -11.65 -5.68
CA MET A 174 -11.95 -12.40 -6.49
C MET A 174 -11.14 -13.44 -5.70
N SER A 175 -10.84 -13.16 -4.42
CA SER A 175 -10.04 -14.07 -3.57
C SER A 175 -10.84 -15.17 -2.86
N ARG A 176 -12.16 -15.27 -3.06
CA ARG A 176 -13.03 -16.14 -2.26
C ARG A 176 -12.71 -17.63 -2.33
N ARG A 177 -12.17 -18.11 -3.43
CA ARG A 177 -11.88 -19.54 -3.66
C ARG A 177 -10.41 -19.81 -3.99
N GLN A 178 -9.56 -18.83 -3.78
CA GLN A 178 -8.12 -18.95 -4.06
C GLN A 178 -7.39 -19.49 -2.81
N SER A 179 -6.27 -20.20 -3.00
CA SER A 179 -5.39 -20.59 -1.91
C SER A 179 -4.51 -19.42 -1.49
N ASN A 180 -4.09 -19.37 -0.22
CA ASN A 180 -3.10 -18.39 0.22
C ASN A 180 -1.79 -18.63 -0.52
N ILE A 181 -1.16 -17.54 -0.93
CA ILE A 181 0.19 -17.57 -1.48
C ILE A 181 1.16 -17.56 -0.29
N PRO A 182 2.10 -18.50 -0.19
CA PRO A 182 3.15 -18.45 0.82
C PRO A 182 3.98 -17.16 0.71
N GLN A 183 4.39 -16.59 1.83
CA GLN A 183 5.16 -15.32 1.83
C GLN A 183 6.43 -15.35 0.97
N ALA A 184 7.08 -16.52 0.85
CA ALA A 184 8.26 -16.67 -0.01
C ALA A 184 7.91 -16.54 -1.51
N GLU A 185 6.76 -17.10 -1.92
CA GLU A 185 6.25 -16.95 -3.29
C GLU A 185 5.79 -15.52 -3.55
N GLU A 186 5.09 -14.89 -2.59
CA GLU A 186 4.73 -13.48 -2.65
C GLU A 186 5.96 -12.60 -2.85
N TYR A 187 7.02 -12.83 -2.08
CA TYR A 187 8.29 -12.11 -2.22
C TYR A 187 8.87 -12.28 -3.63
N GLY A 188 8.97 -13.51 -4.12
CA GLY A 188 9.46 -13.82 -5.47
C GLY A 188 8.63 -13.13 -6.56
N PHE A 189 7.31 -13.22 -6.45
CA PHE A 189 6.39 -12.57 -7.37
C PHE A 189 6.55 -11.04 -7.37
N MET A 190 6.65 -10.42 -6.21
CA MET A 190 6.84 -8.97 -6.10
C MET A 190 8.20 -8.52 -6.67
N GLN A 191 9.27 -9.32 -6.49
CA GLN A 191 10.55 -9.03 -7.13
C GLN A 191 10.45 -9.10 -8.66
N GLU A 192 9.78 -10.13 -9.22
CA GLU A 192 9.56 -10.23 -10.67
C GLU A 192 8.68 -9.08 -11.22
N LEU A 193 7.63 -8.70 -10.51
CA LEU A 193 6.74 -7.58 -10.89
C LEU A 193 7.50 -6.24 -10.92
N MET A 194 8.49 -6.08 -10.04
CA MET A 194 9.30 -4.86 -9.93
C MET A 194 10.56 -4.88 -10.80
N LYS A 195 10.84 -5.97 -11.52
CA LYS A 195 11.92 -5.98 -12.51
C LYS A 195 11.51 -5.22 -13.77
N GLU A 196 12.28 -4.23 -14.16
CA GLU A 196 12.08 -3.56 -15.42
C GLU A 196 12.38 -4.53 -16.59
N GLY A 197 11.47 -4.55 -17.58
CA GLY A 197 11.61 -5.38 -18.77
C GLY A 197 11.17 -6.83 -18.61
N GLY A 198 10.48 -7.18 -17.54
CA GLY A 198 9.82 -8.49 -17.40
C GLY A 198 8.75 -8.69 -18.48
N LYS A 199 8.89 -9.76 -19.30
CA LYS A 199 7.94 -10.01 -20.41
C LYS A 199 6.64 -10.69 -19.95
N LYS A 200 6.61 -11.22 -18.73
CA LYS A 200 5.50 -12.06 -18.24
C LYS A 200 4.48 -11.31 -17.38
N LEU A 201 4.90 -10.25 -16.71
CA LEU A 201 4.06 -9.46 -15.84
C LEU A 201 3.95 -8.02 -16.34
N PRO A 202 2.82 -7.35 -16.07
CA PRO A 202 2.68 -5.94 -16.42
C PRO A 202 3.67 -5.08 -15.64
N ARG A 203 4.08 -3.97 -16.21
CA ARG A 203 4.87 -2.96 -15.49
C ARG A 203 4.00 -2.36 -14.39
N LEU A 204 4.51 -2.38 -13.15
CA LEU A 204 3.84 -1.75 -12.02
C LEU A 204 4.21 -0.26 -11.93
N LEU A 205 3.22 0.60 -11.87
CA LEU A 205 3.36 2.02 -11.59
C LEU A 205 2.43 2.43 -10.45
N VAL A 206 2.94 3.21 -9.51
CA VAL A 206 2.19 3.70 -8.34
C VAL A 206 2.13 5.23 -8.38
N ASP A 207 0.95 5.79 -8.25
CA ASP A 207 0.77 7.23 -8.11
C ASP A 207 1.33 7.72 -6.78
N ALA A 208 2.45 8.43 -6.83
CA ALA A 208 3.13 8.89 -5.62
C ALA A 208 2.39 10.04 -4.90
N VAL A 209 1.49 10.73 -5.58
CA VAL A 209 0.68 11.80 -5.00
C VAL A 209 -0.58 11.23 -4.34
N ASN A 210 -1.32 10.40 -5.07
CA ASN A 210 -2.60 9.84 -4.61
C ASN A 210 -2.46 8.59 -3.72
N CYS A 211 -1.24 8.00 -3.68
CA CYS A 211 -0.91 6.79 -2.90
C CYS A 211 0.30 7.02 -1.99
N LYS A 212 0.47 8.22 -1.44
CA LYS A 212 1.64 8.61 -0.63
C LYS A 212 1.91 7.66 0.54
N GLU A 213 0.88 7.25 1.25
CA GLU A 213 0.97 6.33 2.39
C GLU A 213 1.39 4.93 1.94
N LEU A 214 0.85 4.46 0.81
CA LEU A 214 1.23 3.17 0.22
C LEU A 214 2.71 3.18 -0.20
N VAL A 215 3.16 4.22 -0.92
CA VAL A 215 4.56 4.38 -1.31
C VAL A 215 5.46 4.38 -0.08
N SER A 216 5.12 5.16 0.94
CA SER A 216 5.87 5.18 2.20
C SER A 216 5.90 3.81 2.90
N SER A 217 4.79 3.06 2.85
CA SER A 217 4.71 1.71 3.42
C SER A 217 5.60 0.72 2.66
N ILE A 218 5.60 0.78 1.33
CA ILE A 218 6.46 -0.08 0.48
C ILE A 218 7.93 0.22 0.75
N GLU A 219 8.33 1.48 0.75
CA GLU A 219 9.72 1.89 0.95
C GLU A 219 10.26 1.60 2.34
N LYS A 220 9.37 1.54 3.35
CA LYS A 220 9.72 1.32 4.76
C LYS A 220 9.41 -0.09 5.24
N ALA A 221 8.99 -1.01 4.37
CA ALA A 221 8.74 -2.39 4.73
C ALA A 221 10.05 -3.13 5.01
N PRO A 222 10.34 -3.55 6.27
CA PRO A 222 11.57 -4.25 6.58
C PRO A 222 11.49 -5.72 6.13
N ALA A 223 12.61 -6.23 5.63
CA ALA A 223 12.79 -7.65 5.37
C ALA A 223 13.41 -8.35 6.58
N GLY A 224 12.88 -9.51 6.92
CA GLY A 224 13.49 -10.46 7.81
C GLY A 224 14.03 -11.65 7.02
N ILE A 225 15.03 -12.31 7.56
CA ILE A 225 15.61 -13.52 6.98
C ILE A 225 15.54 -14.62 8.03
N ARG A 226 15.04 -15.77 7.63
CA ARG A 226 15.15 -17.01 8.40
C ARG A 226 15.69 -18.12 7.51
N TYR A 227 16.30 -19.11 8.12
CA TYR A 227 16.79 -20.28 7.43
C TYR A 227 15.94 -21.49 7.80
N SER A 228 15.58 -22.32 6.81
CA SER A 228 14.99 -23.63 6.99
C SER A 228 15.92 -24.65 6.35
N GLY A 229 16.77 -25.28 7.16
CA GLY A 229 17.91 -26.04 6.64
C GLY A 229 18.88 -25.12 5.88
N THR A 230 19.15 -25.41 4.62
CA THR A 230 19.98 -24.60 3.71
C THR A 230 19.20 -23.52 2.96
N GLU A 231 17.88 -23.53 3.04
CA GLU A 231 17.02 -22.59 2.32
C GLU A 231 16.89 -21.25 3.06
N LYS A 232 17.19 -20.17 2.35
CA LYS A 232 17.04 -18.79 2.83
C LYS A 232 15.62 -18.29 2.51
N ILE A 233 14.84 -18.06 3.55
CA ILE A 233 13.47 -17.53 3.42
C ILE A 233 13.47 -16.05 3.80
N VAL A 234 13.05 -15.19 2.86
CA VAL A 234 12.84 -13.76 3.10
C VAL A 234 11.37 -13.52 3.43
N PHE A 235 11.09 -12.77 4.48
CA PHE A 235 9.73 -12.45 4.88
C PHE A 235 9.60 -10.98 5.28
N LYS A 236 8.38 -10.44 5.17
CA LYS A 236 8.05 -9.08 5.63
C LYS A 236 7.94 -9.09 7.16
N VAL A 237 8.77 -8.32 7.82
CA VAL A 237 8.69 -8.16 9.28
C VAL A 237 7.47 -7.30 9.61
N LYS A 238 6.53 -7.87 10.34
CA LYS A 238 5.44 -7.09 10.95
C LYS A 238 6.05 -6.28 12.09
N LYS A 239 5.85 -4.97 12.09
CA LYS A 239 6.17 -4.17 13.28
C LYS A 239 5.31 -4.71 14.41
N SER A 240 5.95 -5.32 15.41
CA SER A 240 5.26 -5.58 16.66
C SER A 240 4.87 -4.22 17.23
N GLU A 241 3.60 -4.01 17.44
CA GLU A 241 3.09 -2.89 18.23
C GLU A 241 3.58 -3.11 19.67
N LYS A 242 4.75 -2.58 19.98
CA LYS A 242 5.06 -2.19 21.34
C LYS A 242 4.63 -0.74 21.45
N LEU A 243 3.45 -0.56 21.98
CA LEU A 243 3.05 0.68 22.64
C LEU A 243 4.05 1.04 23.73
#